data_0173d9ac221b11590431a1759794bcd5
#
_entry.id   0173d9ac221b11590431a1759794bcd5
#
_cell.length_a   1.000
_cell.length_b   1.000
_cell.length_c   1.000
_cell.angle_alpha   90.00
_cell.angle_beta   90.00
_cell.angle_gamma   90.00
#
_symmetry.space_group_name_H-M   'P 1'
#
loop_
_entity.id
_entity.type
_entity.pdbx_description
1 polymer ?
#
loop_
_entity_poly.entity_id
_entity_poly.type
_entity_poly.pdbx_seq_one_letter_code
_entity_poly.pdbx_strand_id
1 'polypeptide(L)'
;DLPYIDFSKPWWSPSTTNDLTYGDDKALIAVGDLALSSLAATYCYFYDKTDAETYKIEDLYDVVWDGKWTIDYVMQVTKDIYEDLNGNGERDEEDYYGMTQQMQSALNTYLWACGGRVVQKNAQGIPELVYKTEKTNNIIEKLYQLCYESEGVCTARKFDQSMVTSSADDVIHYIGAISFKENMTLMTAGTLDMTINYFRDKSTEYGILPYPKYDEAQEDYYTMVDGYHAALAIPKSVQDLDFVGIITEALNAESYKIVFPAYYEVALKTKYAYDDESVQMLDMIVDSRIFDFGYVYDAWKGMTFYFQT
;
A
#
# COMPACT_ATOMS: atom_id res chain seq x y z
N ASP A 1 -20.12 -20.27 -12.86
CA ASP A 1 -20.39 -20.40 -11.42
C ASP A 1 -19.73 -21.67 -10.92
N LEU A 2 -18.90 -21.56 -9.88
CA LEU A 2 -18.35 -22.71 -9.18
C LEU A 2 -19.35 -23.13 -8.09
N PRO A 3 -19.75 -24.40 -8.02
CA PRO A 3 -20.56 -24.88 -6.91
C PRO A 3 -19.78 -24.84 -5.60
N TYR A 4 -20.49 -24.71 -4.50
CA TYR A 4 -19.95 -24.72 -3.13
C TYR A 4 -19.13 -23.49 -2.70
N ILE A 5 -18.91 -22.49 -3.53
CA ILE A 5 -18.30 -21.22 -3.14
C ILE A 5 -19.38 -20.28 -2.64
N ASP A 6 -19.16 -19.72 -1.45
CA ASP A 6 -20.05 -18.73 -0.83
C ASP A 6 -19.27 -17.44 -0.50
N PHE A 7 -19.28 -16.49 -1.41
CA PHE A 7 -18.61 -15.19 -1.26
C PHE A 7 -19.17 -14.33 -0.12
N SER A 8 -20.23 -14.72 0.57
CA SER A 8 -20.69 -14.04 1.79
C SER A 8 -19.88 -14.43 3.03
N LYS A 9 -19.01 -15.42 2.93
CA LYS A 9 -18.17 -15.88 4.04
C LYS A 9 -17.00 -14.95 4.33
N PRO A 10 -16.55 -14.84 5.60
CA PRO A 10 -15.55 -13.88 6.01
C PRO A 10 -14.16 -14.11 5.43
N TRP A 11 -13.86 -15.28 4.90
CA TRP A 11 -12.58 -15.58 4.25
C TRP A 11 -12.48 -15.12 2.80
N TRP A 12 -13.52 -14.52 2.25
CA TRP A 12 -13.50 -13.89 0.93
C TRP A 12 -13.43 -12.37 1.06
N SER A 13 -12.58 -11.74 0.26
CA SER A 13 -12.57 -10.29 0.17
C SER A 13 -13.89 -9.79 -0.44
N PRO A 14 -14.57 -8.80 0.18
CA PRO A 14 -15.74 -8.17 -0.42
C PRO A 14 -15.48 -7.58 -1.81
N SER A 15 -14.24 -7.18 -2.10
CA SER A 15 -13.84 -6.67 -3.42
C SER A 15 -14.04 -7.68 -4.54
N THR A 16 -14.00 -8.99 -4.25
CA THR A 16 -14.27 -10.04 -5.25
C THR A 16 -15.64 -9.87 -5.90
N THR A 17 -16.66 -9.54 -5.10
CA THR A 17 -18.03 -9.36 -5.58
C THR A 17 -18.35 -7.91 -5.92
N ASN A 18 -17.73 -6.95 -5.25
CA ASN A 18 -18.03 -5.54 -5.43
C ASN A 18 -17.23 -4.91 -6.57
N ASP A 19 -15.91 -5.08 -6.57
CA ASP A 19 -15.01 -4.33 -7.43
C ASP A 19 -14.54 -5.15 -8.64
N LEU A 20 -14.29 -6.46 -8.47
CA LEU A 20 -13.67 -7.32 -9.47
C LEU A 20 -14.65 -8.09 -10.36
N THR A 21 -15.94 -7.91 -10.18
CA THR A 21 -16.96 -8.47 -11.08
C THR A 21 -17.24 -7.54 -12.27
N TYR A 22 -17.73 -8.12 -13.35
CA TYR A 22 -18.09 -7.38 -14.55
C TYR A 22 -19.40 -7.91 -15.16
N GLY A 23 -20.20 -7.01 -15.75
CA GLY A 23 -21.51 -7.37 -16.32
C GLY A 23 -22.46 -7.97 -15.27
N ASP A 24 -23.06 -9.12 -15.57
CA ASP A 24 -24.00 -9.82 -14.69
C ASP A 24 -23.28 -10.48 -13.48
N ASP A 25 -22.52 -9.70 -12.71
CA ASP A 25 -21.77 -10.09 -11.51
C ASP A 25 -20.78 -11.27 -11.73
N LYS A 26 -20.17 -11.31 -12.90
CA LYS A 26 -19.18 -12.35 -13.24
C LYS A 26 -17.82 -12.02 -12.59
N ALA A 27 -17.43 -12.80 -11.59
CA ALA A 27 -16.07 -12.81 -11.07
C ALA A 27 -15.19 -13.75 -11.93
N LEU A 28 -14.16 -13.21 -12.59
CA LEU A 28 -13.17 -14.01 -13.32
C LEU A 28 -12.00 -14.43 -12.43
N ILE A 29 -11.76 -13.65 -11.39
CA ILE A 29 -10.79 -13.89 -10.32
C ILE A 29 -11.46 -13.61 -8.98
N ALA A 30 -10.93 -14.23 -7.94
CA ALA A 30 -11.37 -14.03 -6.57
C ALA A 30 -10.17 -13.81 -5.66
N VAL A 31 -10.33 -12.99 -4.63
CA VAL A 31 -9.35 -12.77 -3.57
C VAL A 31 -9.92 -13.28 -2.26
N GLY A 32 -9.16 -14.09 -1.57
CA GLY A 32 -9.54 -14.65 -0.28
C GLY A 32 -8.32 -14.99 0.56
N ASP A 33 -8.52 -15.44 1.77
CA ASP A 33 -7.46 -15.64 2.78
C ASP A 33 -6.45 -16.75 2.45
N LEU A 34 -6.75 -17.58 1.46
CA LEU A 34 -5.75 -18.48 0.88
C LEU A 34 -4.57 -17.69 0.27
N ALA A 35 -4.85 -16.49 -0.25
CA ALA A 35 -3.86 -15.59 -0.81
C ALA A 35 -3.28 -14.65 0.26
N LEU A 36 -2.48 -15.18 1.19
CA LEU A 36 -1.85 -14.40 2.27
C LEU A 36 -1.06 -13.19 1.75
N SER A 37 -0.54 -13.28 0.51
CA SER A 37 0.13 -12.16 -0.15
C SER A 37 -0.76 -10.93 -0.35
N SER A 38 -2.08 -11.05 -0.33
CA SER A 38 -2.98 -9.89 -0.38
C SER A 38 -2.89 -9.03 0.88
N LEU A 39 -2.59 -9.64 2.03
CA LEU A 39 -2.30 -8.93 3.27
C LEU A 39 -0.86 -8.40 3.27
N ALA A 40 0.10 -9.24 2.94
CA ALA A 40 1.53 -8.91 2.92
C ALA A 40 1.84 -7.74 1.97
N ALA A 41 1.18 -7.71 0.80
CA ALA A 41 1.33 -6.69 -0.24
C ALA A 41 0.49 -5.42 -0.01
N THR A 42 -0.14 -5.25 1.14
CA THR A 42 -0.92 -4.05 1.47
C THR A 42 0.01 -2.89 1.78
N TYR A 43 -0.19 -1.75 1.12
CA TYR A 43 0.61 -0.54 1.33
C TYR A 43 0.23 0.20 2.61
N CYS A 44 1.25 0.72 3.29
CA CYS A 44 1.13 1.54 4.49
C CYS A 44 2.31 2.53 4.59
N TYR A 45 2.30 3.37 5.61
CA TYR A 45 3.44 4.20 6.01
C TYR A 45 4.10 3.61 7.25
N PHE A 46 5.40 3.81 7.33
CA PHE A 46 6.21 3.54 8.52
C PHE A 46 6.89 4.84 8.95
N TYR A 47 6.97 5.08 10.25
CA TYR A 47 7.72 6.21 10.81
C TYR A 47 8.54 5.79 12.02
N ASP A 48 9.71 6.39 12.19
CA ASP A 48 10.56 6.17 13.35
C ASP A 48 10.06 7.01 14.52
N LYS A 49 9.73 6.36 15.65
CA LYS A 49 9.19 7.03 16.83
C LYS A 49 10.22 7.87 17.55
N THR A 50 11.47 7.39 17.60
CA THR A 50 12.56 8.11 18.25
C THR A 50 12.88 9.41 17.52
N ASP A 51 12.89 9.35 16.18
CA ASP A 51 13.11 10.52 15.36
C ASP A 51 11.92 11.49 15.42
N ALA A 52 10.68 10.98 15.43
CA ALA A 52 9.51 11.82 15.62
C ALA A 52 9.55 12.61 16.94
N GLU A 53 9.99 12.00 18.05
CA GLU A 53 10.21 12.69 19.32
C GLU A 53 11.35 13.73 19.21
N THR A 54 12.45 13.40 18.54
CA THR A 54 13.61 14.28 18.35
C THR A 54 13.22 15.54 17.58
N TYR A 55 12.45 15.40 16.51
CA TYR A 55 11.93 16.50 15.71
C TYR A 55 10.68 17.17 16.32
N LYS A 56 10.21 16.69 17.47
CA LYS A 56 9.03 17.21 18.20
C LYS A 56 7.76 17.20 17.35
N ILE A 57 7.60 16.15 16.58
CA ILE A 57 6.39 15.89 15.82
C ILE A 57 5.32 15.43 16.81
N GLU A 58 4.10 15.93 16.65
CA GLU A 58 2.96 15.47 17.43
C GLU A 58 2.68 13.98 17.21
N ASP A 59 1.93 13.36 18.10
CA ASP A 59 1.57 11.95 17.96
C ASP A 59 0.84 11.71 16.64
N LEU A 60 1.46 10.93 15.75
CA LEU A 60 0.94 10.68 14.42
C LEU A 60 -0.31 9.78 14.43
N TYR A 61 -0.50 8.99 15.49
CA TYR A 61 -1.75 8.22 15.65
C TYR A 61 -2.92 9.15 15.95
N ASP A 62 -2.74 10.14 16.82
CA ASP A 62 -3.74 11.17 17.10
C ASP A 62 -4.08 11.96 15.82
N VAL A 63 -3.07 12.29 15.00
CA VAL A 63 -3.27 12.95 13.70
C VAL A 63 -4.14 12.10 12.76
N VAL A 64 -3.93 10.78 12.74
CA VAL A 64 -4.75 9.86 11.94
C VAL A 64 -6.18 9.82 12.48
N TRP A 65 -6.38 9.67 13.80
CA TRP A 65 -7.70 9.61 14.42
C TRP A 65 -8.49 10.91 14.26
N ASP A 66 -7.81 12.05 14.31
CA ASP A 66 -8.41 13.36 14.06
C ASP A 66 -8.74 13.59 12.57
N GLY A 67 -8.38 12.65 11.68
CA GLY A 67 -8.59 12.77 10.25
C GLY A 67 -7.70 13.79 9.56
N LYS A 68 -6.62 14.23 10.20
CA LYS A 68 -5.68 15.25 9.70
C LYS A 68 -4.48 14.64 8.93
N TRP A 69 -4.29 13.33 8.95
CA TRP A 69 -3.22 12.66 8.22
C TRP A 69 -3.48 12.72 6.72
N THR A 70 -2.94 13.76 6.09
CA THR A 70 -3.12 14.11 4.67
C THR A 70 -1.78 14.27 3.97
N ILE A 71 -1.77 14.32 2.62
CA ILE A 71 -0.53 14.60 1.85
C ILE A 71 0.06 15.96 2.26
N ASP A 72 -0.78 16.97 2.50
CA ASP A 72 -0.32 18.30 2.94
C ASP A 72 0.36 18.22 4.32
N TYR A 73 -0.20 17.40 5.22
CA TYR A 73 0.42 17.18 6.53
C TYR A 73 1.78 16.47 6.40
N VAL A 74 1.88 15.44 5.56
CA VAL A 74 3.17 14.78 5.28
C VAL A 74 4.20 15.77 4.76
N MET A 75 3.85 16.61 3.79
CA MET A 75 4.73 17.65 3.27
C MET A 75 5.15 18.63 4.38
N GLN A 76 4.21 19.07 5.21
CA GLN A 76 4.48 20.01 6.30
C GLN A 76 5.47 19.43 7.32
N VAL A 77 5.30 18.18 7.72
CA VAL A 77 6.14 17.52 8.73
C VAL A 77 7.54 17.26 8.22
N THR A 78 7.68 16.91 6.94
CA THR A 78 8.95 16.46 6.37
C THR A 78 9.81 17.57 5.77
N LYS A 79 9.21 18.73 5.42
CA LYS A 79 9.83 19.78 4.58
C LYS A 79 11.21 20.30 5.05
N ASP A 80 11.41 20.40 6.35
CA ASP A 80 12.63 20.99 6.95
C ASP A 80 13.57 19.92 7.55
N ILE A 81 13.26 18.63 7.30
CA ILE A 81 14.04 17.51 7.83
C ILE A 81 15.00 17.00 6.75
N TYR A 82 16.25 17.42 6.88
CA TYR A 82 17.36 16.99 6.04
C TYR A 82 18.67 17.15 6.80
N GLU A 83 19.57 16.16 6.72
CA GLU A 83 20.93 16.22 7.25
C GLU A 83 21.91 15.60 6.26
N ASP A 84 22.97 16.34 5.93
CA ASP A 84 24.10 15.85 5.14
C ASP A 84 24.99 14.97 6.07
N LEU A 85 24.79 13.65 5.98
CA LEU A 85 25.45 12.70 6.88
C LEU A 85 26.89 12.39 6.44
N ASN A 86 27.16 12.41 5.14
CA ASN A 86 28.49 12.10 4.60
C ASN A 86 29.40 13.35 4.49
N GLY A 87 28.83 14.56 4.66
CA GLY A 87 29.57 15.83 4.69
C GLY A 87 30.09 16.27 3.31
N ASN A 88 29.53 15.76 2.22
CA ASN A 88 29.98 16.08 0.87
C ASN A 88 29.37 17.39 0.31
N GLY A 89 28.31 17.91 0.95
CA GLY A 89 27.61 19.13 0.58
C GLY A 89 26.66 18.95 -0.62
N GLU A 90 26.44 17.71 -1.06
CA GLU A 90 25.49 17.32 -2.10
C GLU A 90 24.33 16.57 -1.44
N ARG A 91 23.15 16.60 -2.05
CA ARG A 91 22.01 15.80 -1.59
C ARG A 91 22.00 14.47 -2.32
N ASP A 92 22.23 13.40 -1.59
CA ASP A 92 22.31 12.04 -2.15
C ASP A 92 21.61 11.00 -1.27
N GLU A 93 21.71 9.74 -1.66
CA GLU A 93 21.07 8.61 -0.96
C GLU A 93 21.70 8.25 0.38
N GLU A 94 22.88 8.80 0.68
CA GLU A 94 23.59 8.57 1.93
C GLU A 94 23.23 9.60 3.02
N ASP A 95 22.29 10.51 2.72
CA ASP A 95 21.83 11.55 3.61
C ASP A 95 20.57 11.17 4.38
N TYR A 96 20.27 11.93 5.45
CA TYR A 96 19.04 11.79 6.21
C TYR A 96 17.93 12.68 5.64
N TYR A 97 16.73 12.10 5.51
CA TYR A 97 15.56 12.80 5.00
C TYR A 97 14.32 12.64 5.91
N GLY A 98 13.43 13.61 5.86
CA GLY A 98 12.12 13.49 6.50
C GLY A 98 11.26 12.37 5.92
N MET A 99 11.42 12.08 4.64
CA MET A 99 10.72 10.96 4.00
C MET A 99 11.51 10.40 2.83
N THR A 100 11.49 9.08 2.69
CA THR A 100 11.92 8.39 1.47
C THR A 100 10.72 7.81 0.73
N GLN A 101 10.66 8.01 -0.59
CA GLN A 101 9.53 7.60 -1.42
C GLN A 101 9.97 6.73 -2.58
N GLN A 102 9.49 5.51 -2.59
CA GLN A 102 9.55 4.64 -3.75
C GLN A 102 8.67 5.21 -4.88
N MET A 103 9.17 5.21 -6.12
CA MET A 103 8.53 5.87 -7.27
C MET A 103 7.71 4.94 -8.17
N GLN A 104 7.47 3.71 -7.75
CA GLN A 104 6.65 2.76 -8.51
C GLN A 104 5.26 2.58 -7.89
N SER A 105 4.91 1.36 -7.51
CA SER A 105 3.58 1.04 -6.99
C SER A 105 3.21 1.83 -5.74
N ALA A 106 4.19 2.20 -4.91
CA ALA A 106 3.94 3.08 -3.76
C ALA A 106 3.43 4.46 -4.18
N LEU A 107 3.91 5.00 -5.31
CA LEU A 107 3.38 6.25 -5.86
C LEU A 107 1.96 6.08 -6.41
N ASN A 108 1.69 4.96 -7.09
CA ASN A 108 0.33 4.67 -7.57
C ASN A 108 -0.69 4.63 -6.43
N THR A 109 -0.30 4.11 -5.26
CA THR A 109 -1.18 3.96 -4.11
C THR A 109 -1.87 5.27 -3.71
N TYR A 110 -1.21 6.41 -3.87
CA TYR A 110 -1.82 7.72 -3.57
C TYR A 110 -3.07 8.01 -4.40
N LEU A 111 -3.16 7.53 -5.65
CA LEU A 111 -4.36 7.73 -6.42
C LEU A 111 -5.59 7.19 -5.67
N TRP A 112 -5.51 5.93 -5.21
CA TRP A 112 -6.60 5.29 -4.49
C TRP A 112 -6.72 5.81 -3.07
N ALA A 113 -5.61 6.04 -2.38
CA ALA A 113 -5.60 6.61 -1.04
C ALA A 113 -6.31 7.97 -0.98
N CYS A 114 -6.14 8.79 -2.01
CA CYS A 114 -6.83 10.07 -2.17
C CYS A 114 -8.26 9.94 -2.73
N GLY A 115 -8.82 8.74 -2.78
CA GLY A 115 -10.18 8.49 -3.28
C GLY A 115 -10.34 8.64 -4.80
N GLY A 116 -9.22 8.69 -5.56
CA GLY A 116 -9.23 8.59 -7.02
C GLY A 116 -9.54 7.15 -7.47
N ARG A 117 -9.92 7.01 -8.72
CA ARG A 117 -10.14 5.70 -9.37
C ARG A 117 -9.72 5.79 -10.83
N VAL A 118 -9.19 4.71 -11.36
CA VAL A 118 -8.93 4.61 -12.81
C VAL A 118 -10.16 4.07 -13.52
N VAL A 119 -10.80 3.09 -12.92
CA VAL A 119 -11.98 2.42 -13.48
C VAL A 119 -13.08 2.35 -12.43
N GLN A 120 -14.31 2.59 -12.85
CA GLN A 120 -15.51 2.36 -12.05
C GLN A 120 -16.57 1.63 -12.88
N LYS A 121 -17.40 0.82 -12.24
CA LYS A 121 -18.54 0.19 -12.90
C LYS A 121 -19.69 1.20 -13.06
N ASN A 122 -20.25 1.28 -14.25
CA ASN A 122 -21.49 2.02 -14.48
C ASN A 122 -22.73 1.28 -13.90
N ALA A 123 -23.90 1.85 -14.07
CA ALA A 123 -25.17 1.28 -13.57
C ALA A 123 -25.51 -0.12 -14.13
N GLN A 124 -24.88 -0.53 -15.22
CA GLN A 124 -25.02 -1.86 -15.84
C GLN A 124 -23.90 -2.83 -15.45
N GLY A 125 -23.06 -2.47 -14.46
CA GLY A 125 -21.92 -3.28 -14.03
C GLY A 125 -20.75 -3.33 -15.03
N ILE A 126 -20.74 -2.44 -16.04
CA ILE A 126 -19.68 -2.39 -17.05
C ILE A 126 -18.58 -1.44 -16.56
N PRO A 127 -17.31 -1.89 -16.53
CA PRO A 127 -16.18 -1.05 -16.15
C PRO A 127 -15.92 0.05 -17.18
N GLU A 128 -15.80 1.29 -16.72
CA GLU A 128 -15.53 2.48 -17.53
C GLU A 128 -14.34 3.26 -16.96
N LEU A 129 -13.53 3.85 -17.84
CA LEU A 129 -12.44 4.73 -17.46
C LEU A 129 -12.97 6.04 -16.88
N VAL A 130 -12.54 6.37 -15.66
CA VAL A 130 -12.98 7.56 -14.92
C VAL A 130 -11.82 8.43 -14.42
N TYR A 131 -10.59 8.10 -14.75
CA TYR A 131 -9.41 8.74 -14.17
C TYR A 131 -9.18 10.19 -14.66
N LYS A 132 -9.71 10.59 -15.81
CA LYS A 132 -9.52 11.93 -16.38
C LYS A 132 -10.49 12.94 -15.74
N THR A 133 -10.20 13.29 -14.50
CA THR A 133 -11.00 14.21 -13.69
C THR A 133 -10.14 15.36 -13.15
N GLU A 134 -10.78 16.45 -12.70
CA GLU A 134 -10.12 17.52 -11.96
C GLU A 134 -9.46 16.98 -10.68
N LYS A 135 -10.14 16.09 -9.95
CA LYS A 135 -9.57 15.43 -8.76
C LYS A 135 -8.26 14.72 -9.07
N THR A 136 -8.21 13.95 -10.16
CA THR A 136 -6.98 13.26 -10.58
C THR A 136 -5.85 14.24 -10.87
N ASN A 137 -6.13 15.35 -11.57
CA ASN A 137 -5.12 16.38 -11.83
C ASN A 137 -4.61 16.99 -10.51
N ASN A 138 -5.51 17.32 -9.59
CA ASN A 138 -5.14 17.88 -8.29
C ASN A 138 -4.30 16.90 -7.45
N ILE A 139 -4.58 15.60 -7.52
CA ILE A 139 -3.74 14.56 -6.88
C ILE A 139 -2.34 14.56 -7.51
N ILE A 140 -2.24 14.61 -8.83
CA ILE A 140 -0.95 14.65 -9.54
C ILE A 140 -0.14 15.89 -9.12
N GLU A 141 -0.77 17.06 -9.04
CA GLU A 141 -0.12 18.29 -8.58
C GLU A 141 0.43 18.18 -7.17
N LYS A 142 -0.36 17.63 -6.22
CA LYS A 142 0.13 17.39 -4.84
C LYS A 142 1.27 16.38 -4.80
N LEU A 143 1.21 15.31 -5.60
CA LEU A 143 2.30 14.34 -5.66
C LEU A 143 3.55 14.93 -6.29
N TYR A 144 3.41 15.80 -7.28
CA TYR A 144 4.55 16.52 -7.84
C TYR A 144 5.22 17.41 -6.77
N GLN A 145 4.43 18.16 -6.00
CA GLN A 145 4.93 18.95 -4.87
C GLN A 145 5.64 18.08 -3.83
N LEU A 146 5.03 16.99 -3.41
CA LEU A 146 5.63 16.05 -2.44
C LEU A 146 6.94 15.48 -2.95
N CYS A 147 6.97 14.93 -4.16
CA CYS A 147 8.09 14.15 -4.66
C CYS A 147 9.24 15.00 -5.25
N TYR A 148 8.93 16.18 -5.79
CA TYR A 148 9.91 16.96 -6.55
C TYR A 148 10.18 18.35 -6.00
N GLU A 149 9.24 18.95 -5.25
CA GLU A 149 9.42 20.30 -4.70
C GLU A 149 9.72 20.30 -3.21
N SER A 150 9.38 19.21 -2.48
CA SER A 150 9.71 19.09 -1.05
C SER A 150 11.17 18.74 -0.87
N GLU A 151 11.89 19.60 -0.13
CA GLU A 151 13.33 19.40 0.14
C GLU A 151 13.60 18.25 1.11
N GLY A 152 12.72 18.01 2.06
CA GLY A 152 12.83 16.90 3.02
C GLY A 152 12.40 15.54 2.49
N VAL A 153 12.05 15.44 1.19
CA VAL A 153 11.63 14.17 0.57
C VAL A 153 12.66 13.70 -0.43
N CYS A 154 13.15 12.49 -0.22
CA CYS A 154 14.03 11.79 -1.13
C CYS A 154 13.23 10.80 -1.98
N THR A 155 13.40 10.83 -3.30
CA THR A 155 12.78 9.87 -4.21
C THR A 155 13.83 9.16 -5.04
N ALA A 156 13.57 7.91 -5.41
CA ALA A 156 14.47 7.10 -6.21
C ALA A 156 14.86 7.75 -7.56
N ARG A 157 14.06 8.71 -8.06
CA ARG A 157 14.36 9.41 -9.32
C ARG A 157 15.25 10.65 -9.18
N LYS A 158 15.48 11.13 -7.96
CA LYS A 158 16.41 12.24 -7.74
C LYS A 158 17.86 11.83 -7.89
N PHE A 159 18.17 10.53 -7.86
CA PHE A 159 19.52 9.98 -7.94
C PHE A 159 19.86 9.48 -9.33
N ASP A 160 21.13 9.56 -9.67
CA ASP A 160 21.64 8.98 -10.91
C ASP A 160 21.51 7.47 -10.84
N GLN A 161 20.64 6.90 -11.69
CA GLN A 161 20.44 5.45 -11.81
C GLN A 161 21.72 4.70 -12.22
N SER A 162 22.78 5.40 -12.62
CA SER A 162 24.07 4.78 -12.92
C SER A 162 24.77 4.24 -11.68
N MET A 163 24.42 4.71 -10.49
CA MET A 163 24.96 4.19 -9.21
C MET A 163 24.31 2.87 -8.81
N VAL A 164 23.26 2.45 -9.48
CA VAL A 164 22.57 1.21 -9.23
C VAL A 164 23.12 0.11 -10.10
N THR A 165 23.98 -0.68 -9.51
CA THR A 165 24.81 -1.64 -10.24
C THR A 165 24.13 -2.96 -10.56
N SER A 166 22.90 -3.26 -10.13
CA SER A 166 22.37 -4.61 -10.26
C SER A 166 20.94 -4.74 -10.78
N SER A 167 19.97 -3.98 -10.32
CA SER A 167 18.61 -4.00 -10.86
C SER A 167 17.79 -2.80 -10.40
N ALA A 168 16.72 -2.48 -11.14
CA ALA A 168 15.74 -1.47 -10.68
C ALA A 168 15.16 -1.82 -9.31
N ASP A 169 15.10 -3.10 -8.97
CA ASP A 169 14.61 -3.58 -7.67
C ASP A 169 15.51 -3.15 -6.52
N ASP A 170 16.83 -3.11 -6.70
CA ASP A 170 17.76 -2.76 -5.62
C ASP A 170 17.65 -1.27 -5.21
N VAL A 171 17.44 -0.35 -6.16
CA VAL A 171 17.21 1.07 -5.84
C VAL A 171 15.91 1.27 -5.10
N ILE A 172 14.86 0.61 -5.58
CA ILE A 172 13.52 0.69 -5.02
C ILE A 172 13.56 0.23 -3.56
N HIS A 173 14.21 -0.89 -3.28
CA HIS A 173 14.36 -1.42 -1.93
C HIS A 173 15.28 -0.55 -1.08
N TYR A 174 16.36 -0.01 -1.65
CA TYR A 174 17.27 0.85 -0.91
C TYR A 174 16.56 2.12 -0.41
N ILE A 175 15.96 2.88 -1.30
CA ILE A 175 15.31 4.16 -0.96
C ILE A 175 14.08 3.96 -0.08
N GLY A 176 13.30 2.88 -0.26
CA GLY A 176 12.12 2.63 0.57
C GLY A 176 12.43 1.91 1.88
N ALA A 177 13.04 0.74 1.79
CA ALA A 177 13.18 -0.16 2.92
C ALA A 177 14.53 -0.02 3.65
N ILE A 178 15.64 0.06 2.91
CA ILE A 178 16.98 0.03 3.51
C ILE A 178 17.25 1.34 4.24
N SER A 179 16.96 2.51 3.64
CA SER A 179 17.17 3.80 4.31
C SER A 179 16.39 3.88 5.62
N PHE A 180 15.16 3.40 5.66
CA PHE A 180 14.38 3.36 6.90
C PHE A 180 14.95 2.38 7.93
N LYS A 181 15.37 1.18 7.49
CA LYS A 181 16.02 0.19 8.35
C LYS A 181 17.27 0.74 9.01
N GLU A 182 18.11 1.46 8.25
CA GLU A 182 19.39 2.01 8.70
C GLU A 182 19.24 3.38 9.41
N ASN A 183 18.01 3.80 9.73
CA ASN A 183 17.68 5.07 10.40
C ASN A 183 18.18 6.31 9.62
N MET A 184 18.04 6.30 8.31
CA MET A 184 18.40 7.40 7.41
C MET A 184 17.18 8.18 6.94
N THR A 185 16.00 7.91 7.48
CA THR A 185 14.77 8.63 7.16
C THR A 185 13.77 8.53 8.31
N LEU A 186 13.06 9.64 8.55
CA LEU A 186 12.00 9.66 9.55
C LEU A 186 10.83 8.76 9.15
N MET A 187 10.41 8.77 7.87
CA MET A 187 9.29 7.95 7.39
C MET A 187 9.51 7.42 5.98
N THR A 188 8.81 6.34 5.69
CA THR A 188 8.78 5.74 4.36
C THR A 188 7.43 5.11 4.07
N ALA A 189 7.08 5.00 2.78
CA ALA A 189 5.93 4.24 2.31
C ALA A 189 6.35 2.88 1.77
N GLY A 190 5.61 1.84 2.11
CA GLY A 190 5.91 0.48 1.66
C GLY A 190 4.81 -0.52 1.97
N THR A 191 5.07 -1.79 1.79
CA THR A 191 4.12 -2.87 2.03
C THR A 191 4.30 -3.50 3.41
N LEU A 192 3.25 -4.07 3.98
CA LEU A 192 3.27 -4.68 5.31
C LEU A 192 4.33 -5.77 5.47
N ASP A 193 4.69 -6.48 4.40
CA ASP A 193 5.75 -7.50 4.46
C ASP A 193 7.15 -6.92 4.72
N MET A 194 7.36 -5.61 4.55
CA MET A 194 8.61 -4.94 4.92
C MET A 194 8.91 -5.09 6.42
N THR A 195 7.89 -5.19 7.27
CA THR A 195 8.06 -5.46 8.70
C THR A 195 8.84 -6.75 8.96
N ILE A 196 8.59 -7.78 8.15
CA ILE A 196 9.22 -9.09 8.27
C ILE A 196 10.53 -9.16 7.48
N ASN A 197 10.53 -8.63 6.26
CA ASN A 197 11.63 -8.80 5.32
C ASN A 197 12.79 -7.85 5.59
N TYR A 198 12.51 -6.63 6.07
CA TYR A 198 13.52 -5.57 6.23
C TYR A 198 13.62 -5.02 7.65
N PHE A 199 12.50 -4.83 8.37
CA PHE A 199 12.50 -4.09 9.65
C PHE A 199 12.60 -4.97 10.89
N ARG A 200 12.73 -6.29 10.70
CA ARG A 200 12.82 -7.26 11.80
C ARG A 200 13.91 -6.94 12.80
N ASP A 201 15.05 -6.45 12.32
CA ASP A 201 16.23 -6.15 13.11
C ASP A 201 16.51 -4.63 13.15
N LYS A 202 15.50 -3.79 12.89
CA LYS A 202 15.63 -2.34 13.03
C LYS A 202 15.92 -1.99 14.49
N SER A 203 16.88 -1.08 14.71
CA SER A 203 17.39 -0.76 16.04
C SER A 203 16.47 0.16 16.86
N THR A 204 15.58 0.91 16.20
CA THR A 204 14.63 1.83 16.82
C THR A 204 13.19 1.34 16.65
N GLU A 205 12.32 1.76 17.56
CA GLU A 205 10.89 1.50 17.46
C GLU A 205 10.27 2.33 16.33
N TYR A 206 9.33 1.72 15.62
CA TYR A 206 8.60 2.40 14.55
C TYR A 206 7.10 2.21 14.71
N GLY A 207 6.34 3.15 14.16
CA GLY A 207 4.89 3.07 14.04
C GLY A 207 4.46 2.78 12.61
N ILE A 208 3.22 2.31 12.48
CA ILE A 208 2.57 1.98 11.20
C ILE A 208 1.36 2.89 11.06
N LEU A 209 1.20 3.55 9.91
CA LEU A 209 0.11 4.47 9.61
C LEU A 209 -0.56 4.09 8.28
N PRO A 210 -1.84 4.42 8.08
CA PRO A 210 -2.46 4.29 6.76
C PRO A 210 -1.80 5.24 5.76
N TYR A 211 -2.06 5.05 4.46
CA TYR A 211 -1.72 6.06 3.47
C TYR A 211 -2.48 7.36 3.75
N PRO A 212 -1.85 8.54 3.51
CA PRO A 212 -2.49 9.82 3.80
C PRO A 212 -3.66 10.09 2.85
N LYS A 213 -4.67 10.78 3.36
CA LYS A 213 -5.81 11.28 2.58
C LYS A 213 -5.39 12.43 1.67
N TYR A 214 -6.26 12.75 0.71
CA TYR A 214 -6.10 13.93 -0.13
C TYR A 214 -6.19 15.25 0.68
N ASP A 215 -7.21 15.34 1.53
CA ASP A 215 -7.48 16.45 2.45
C ASP A 215 -8.33 15.98 3.64
N GLU A 216 -8.59 16.88 4.58
CA GLU A 216 -9.39 16.58 5.78
C GLU A 216 -10.88 16.34 5.45
N ALA A 217 -11.39 16.81 4.31
CA ALA A 217 -12.77 16.60 3.90
C ALA A 217 -13.02 15.18 3.39
N GLN A 218 -11.96 14.42 3.03
CA GLN A 218 -12.08 13.02 2.73
C GLN A 218 -12.39 12.24 4.02
N GLU A 219 -13.51 11.52 4.03
CA GLU A 219 -13.99 10.81 5.22
C GLU A 219 -13.08 9.66 5.61
N ASP A 220 -12.84 8.73 4.70
CA ASP A 220 -12.13 7.47 4.96
C ASP A 220 -10.68 7.47 4.45
N TYR A 221 -9.84 6.69 5.13
CA TYR A 221 -8.55 6.27 4.61
C TYR A 221 -8.72 5.11 3.64
N TYR A 222 -7.90 5.07 2.60
CA TYR A 222 -7.85 3.97 1.64
C TYR A 222 -6.42 3.56 1.36
N THR A 223 -6.23 2.31 0.98
CA THR A 223 -4.93 1.81 0.53
C THR A 223 -5.07 0.81 -0.59
N MET A 224 -3.99 0.63 -1.34
CA MET A 224 -3.88 -0.33 -2.43
C MET A 224 -3.18 -1.60 -1.95
N VAL A 225 -3.50 -2.72 -2.60
CA VAL A 225 -2.71 -3.96 -2.52
C VAL A 225 -1.84 -4.05 -3.77
N ASP A 226 -0.52 -4.25 -3.61
CA ASP A 226 0.42 -4.33 -4.73
C ASP A 226 0.08 -5.45 -5.71
N GLY A 227 0.39 -5.24 -6.99
CA GLY A 227 0.08 -6.17 -8.07
C GLY A 227 0.77 -7.54 -8.00
N TYR A 228 1.73 -7.75 -7.11
CA TYR A 228 2.32 -9.08 -6.91
C TYR A 228 1.48 -10.01 -6.03
N HIS A 229 0.37 -9.51 -5.42
CA HIS A 229 -0.51 -10.38 -4.65
C HIS A 229 -1.16 -11.47 -5.50
N ALA A 230 -1.39 -12.63 -4.90
CA ALA A 230 -2.04 -13.74 -5.57
C ALA A 230 -3.56 -13.54 -5.64
N ALA A 231 -4.15 -13.95 -6.75
CA ALA A 231 -5.59 -14.08 -6.92
C ALA A 231 -5.93 -15.48 -7.43
N LEU A 232 -7.13 -15.94 -7.15
CA LEU A 232 -7.63 -17.25 -7.55
C LEU A 232 -8.36 -17.14 -8.88
N ALA A 233 -8.01 -18.00 -9.84
CA ALA A 233 -8.73 -18.16 -11.09
C ALA A 233 -8.88 -19.63 -11.44
N ILE A 234 -10.06 -20.03 -11.94
CA ILE A 234 -10.33 -21.40 -12.33
C ILE A 234 -10.37 -21.50 -13.87
N PRO A 235 -9.44 -22.26 -14.48
CA PRO A 235 -9.43 -22.44 -15.92
C PRO A 235 -10.71 -23.10 -16.45
N LYS A 236 -11.19 -22.67 -17.61
CA LYS A 236 -12.38 -23.28 -18.27
C LYS A 236 -12.18 -24.76 -18.65
N SER A 237 -10.94 -25.25 -18.68
CA SER A 237 -10.62 -26.64 -18.98
C SER A 237 -10.85 -27.61 -17.82
N VAL A 238 -11.18 -27.11 -16.64
CA VAL A 238 -11.51 -27.96 -15.48
C VAL A 238 -12.75 -28.77 -15.77
N GLN A 239 -12.68 -30.09 -15.49
CA GLN A 239 -13.77 -31.02 -15.74
C GLN A 239 -14.61 -31.29 -14.48
N ASP A 240 -13.99 -31.35 -13.31
CA ASP A 240 -14.63 -31.59 -12.02
C ASP A 240 -14.77 -30.27 -11.25
N LEU A 241 -15.86 -29.55 -11.54
CA LEU A 241 -16.16 -28.28 -10.90
C LEU A 241 -16.60 -28.44 -9.44
N ASP A 242 -17.21 -29.57 -9.07
CA ASP A 242 -17.61 -29.86 -7.70
C ASP A 242 -16.37 -30.01 -6.81
N PHE A 243 -15.41 -30.84 -7.24
CA PHE A 243 -14.17 -31.02 -6.51
C PHE A 243 -13.40 -29.70 -6.34
N VAL A 244 -13.26 -28.92 -7.42
CA VAL A 244 -12.52 -27.66 -7.37
C VAL A 244 -13.24 -26.64 -6.49
N GLY A 245 -14.57 -26.54 -6.56
CA GLY A 245 -15.33 -25.65 -5.69
C GLY A 245 -15.17 -26.00 -4.21
N ILE A 246 -15.35 -27.28 -3.86
CA ILE A 246 -15.18 -27.74 -2.47
C ILE A 246 -13.77 -27.45 -1.94
N ILE A 247 -12.72 -27.79 -2.70
CA ILE A 247 -11.34 -27.60 -2.25
C ILE A 247 -11.00 -26.10 -2.14
N THR A 248 -11.44 -25.28 -3.08
CA THR A 248 -11.19 -23.84 -3.05
C THR A 248 -11.85 -23.19 -1.84
N GLU A 249 -13.10 -23.52 -1.56
CA GLU A 249 -13.80 -23.03 -0.36
C GLU A 249 -13.14 -23.51 0.92
N ALA A 250 -12.81 -24.80 1.00
CA ALA A 250 -12.18 -25.40 2.20
C ALA A 250 -10.79 -24.78 2.49
N LEU A 251 -9.98 -24.56 1.46
CA LEU A 251 -8.65 -23.96 1.64
C LEU A 251 -8.73 -22.50 2.13
N ASN A 252 -9.68 -21.72 1.61
CA ASN A 252 -9.89 -20.36 2.11
C ASN A 252 -10.40 -20.37 3.56
N ALA A 253 -11.38 -21.24 3.88
CA ALA A 253 -11.90 -21.38 5.23
C ALA A 253 -10.84 -21.83 6.24
N GLU A 254 -9.96 -22.77 5.88
CA GLU A 254 -8.88 -23.21 6.76
C GLU A 254 -7.75 -22.19 6.87
N SER A 255 -7.44 -21.45 5.79
CA SER A 255 -6.51 -20.34 5.86
C SER A 255 -7.01 -19.24 6.81
N TYR A 256 -8.29 -18.86 6.70
CA TYR A 256 -8.94 -17.92 7.64
C TYR A 256 -8.80 -18.32 9.11
N LYS A 257 -8.90 -19.61 9.40
CA LYS A 257 -8.83 -20.12 10.80
C LYS A 257 -7.41 -20.27 11.32
N ILE A 258 -6.43 -20.56 10.47
CA ILE A 258 -5.10 -21.00 10.87
C ILE A 258 -4.01 -20.07 10.37
N VAL A 259 -3.94 -19.86 9.05
CA VAL A 259 -2.80 -19.16 8.43
C VAL A 259 -2.91 -17.65 8.62
N PHE A 260 -4.09 -17.10 8.33
CA PHE A 260 -4.34 -15.66 8.45
C PHE A 260 -4.13 -15.16 9.89
N PRO A 261 -4.71 -15.77 10.94
CA PRO A 261 -4.44 -15.36 12.31
C PRO A 261 -2.97 -15.55 12.73
N ALA A 262 -2.30 -16.60 12.28
CA ALA A 262 -0.89 -16.79 12.60
C ALA A 262 0.01 -15.69 12.02
N TYR A 263 -0.30 -15.21 10.83
CA TYR A 263 0.43 -14.10 10.21
C TYR A 263 -0.01 -12.75 10.80
N TYR A 264 -1.29 -12.48 10.82
CA TYR A 264 -1.84 -11.19 11.20
C TYR A 264 -1.75 -10.93 12.71
N GLU A 265 -2.34 -11.82 13.52
CA GLU A 265 -2.40 -11.63 14.97
C GLU A 265 -1.05 -11.88 15.64
N VAL A 266 -0.33 -12.91 15.21
CA VAL A 266 0.92 -13.30 15.88
C VAL A 266 2.12 -12.59 15.30
N ALA A 267 2.30 -12.61 13.98
CA ALA A 267 3.45 -11.97 13.37
C ALA A 267 3.30 -10.43 13.35
N LEU A 268 2.29 -9.89 12.67
CA LEU A 268 2.16 -8.44 12.53
C LEU A 268 1.82 -7.75 13.86
N LYS A 269 0.74 -8.13 14.52
CA LYS A 269 0.28 -7.44 15.74
C LYS A 269 1.15 -7.71 16.97
N THR A 270 1.65 -8.95 17.17
CA THR A 270 2.38 -9.29 18.41
C THR A 270 3.88 -9.04 18.31
N LYS A 271 4.49 -9.24 17.14
CA LYS A 271 5.95 -9.13 16.98
C LYS A 271 6.44 -7.84 16.39
N TYR A 272 5.64 -7.19 15.53
CA TYR A 272 6.06 -6.05 14.73
C TYR A 272 5.26 -4.78 15.01
N ALA A 273 4.09 -4.86 15.64
CA ALA A 273 3.42 -3.70 16.22
C ALA A 273 3.92 -3.53 17.67
N TYR A 274 4.58 -2.42 17.94
CA TYR A 274 5.21 -2.17 19.24
C TYR A 274 4.23 -1.72 20.32
N ASP A 275 3.00 -1.32 19.93
CA ASP A 275 1.96 -0.79 20.81
C ASP A 275 0.55 -1.07 20.30
N ASP A 276 -0.43 -0.83 21.17
CA ASP A 276 -1.86 -1.03 20.87
C ASP A 276 -2.37 -0.11 19.76
N GLU A 277 -1.77 1.06 19.57
CA GLU A 277 -2.13 2.02 18.54
C GLU A 277 -1.70 1.53 17.15
N SER A 278 -0.50 0.99 17.03
CA SER A 278 -0.06 0.30 15.80
C SER A 278 -1.00 -0.85 15.42
N VAL A 279 -1.52 -1.58 16.40
CA VAL A 279 -2.50 -2.65 16.16
C VAL A 279 -3.79 -2.10 15.55
N GLN A 280 -4.30 -0.98 16.09
CA GLN A 280 -5.50 -0.33 15.59
C GLN A 280 -5.29 0.26 14.18
N MET A 281 -4.10 0.82 13.91
CA MET A 281 -3.74 1.27 12.56
C MET A 281 -3.70 0.12 11.56
N LEU A 282 -3.16 -1.03 11.96
CA LEU A 282 -3.16 -2.23 11.11
C LEU A 282 -4.58 -2.69 10.76
N ASP A 283 -5.50 -2.70 11.73
CA ASP A 283 -6.91 -3.03 11.48
C ASP A 283 -7.53 -2.04 10.46
N MET A 284 -7.32 -0.73 10.65
CA MET A 284 -7.77 0.31 9.72
C MET A 284 -7.19 0.11 8.30
N ILE A 285 -5.90 -0.16 8.19
CA ILE A 285 -5.22 -0.38 6.91
C ILE A 285 -5.81 -1.59 6.19
N VAL A 286 -5.99 -2.70 6.89
CA VAL A 286 -6.52 -3.94 6.29
C VAL A 286 -7.96 -3.77 5.83
N ASP A 287 -8.78 -3.06 6.60
CA ASP A 287 -10.19 -2.81 6.25
C ASP A 287 -10.34 -1.81 5.09
N SER A 288 -9.36 -0.92 4.89
CA SER A 288 -9.38 0.13 3.87
C SER A 288 -8.84 -0.29 2.50
N ARG A 289 -8.49 -1.57 2.30
CA ARG A 289 -7.91 -2.09 1.06
C ARG A 289 -8.84 -1.95 -0.14
N ILE A 290 -8.29 -1.46 -1.24
CA ILE A 290 -8.97 -1.34 -2.53
C ILE A 290 -8.32 -2.27 -3.55
N PHE A 291 -9.17 -2.98 -4.29
CA PHE A 291 -8.78 -3.75 -5.47
C PHE A 291 -9.44 -3.12 -6.69
N ASP A 292 -8.72 -2.24 -7.36
CA ASP A 292 -9.24 -1.54 -8.54
C ASP A 292 -9.31 -2.48 -9.75
N PHE A 293 -10.45 -2.51 -10.43
CA PHE A 293 -10.67 -3.35 -11.59
C PHE A 293 -9.65 -3.08 -12.71
N GLY A 294 -9.34 -1.83 -12.95
CA GLY A 294 -8.38 -1.43 -13.98
C GLY A 294 -6.96 -1.89 -13.67
N TYR A 295 -6.57 -1.85 -12.40
CA TYR A 295 -5.26 -2.30 -11.95
C TYR A 295 -5.11 -3.82 -12.04
N VAL A 296 -6.11 -4.55 -11.55
CA VAL A 296 -6.07 -6.02 -11.49
C VAL A 296 -6.17 -6.67 -12.87
N TYR A 297 -7.04 -6.15 -13.75
CA TYR A 297 -7.26 -6.73 -15.08
C TYR A 297 -6.42 -6.09 -16.20
N ASP A 298 -5.84 -4.94 -15.96
CA ASP A 298 -5.03 -4.15 -16.92
C ASP A 298 -5.66 -4.06 -18.33
N ALA A 299 -6.97 -3.89 -18.40
CA ALA A 299 -7.72 -3.93 -19.67
C ALA A 299 -7.47 -2.72 -20.57
N TRP A 300 -6.81 -1.66 -20.08
CA TRP A 300 -6.58 -0.38 -20.76
C TRP A 300 -5.10 -0.12 -21.05
N LYS A 301 -4.33 -1.15 -21.37
CA LYS A 301 -2.93 -1.05 -21.82
C LYS A 301 -2.01 -0.34 -20.82
N GLY A 302 -2.06 -0.72 -19.57
CA GLY A 302 -1.19 -0.19 -18.53
C GLY A 302 -1.55 1.21 -18.05
N MET A 303 -2.74 1.73 -18.37
CA MET A 303 -3.13 3.10 -18.03
C MET A 303 -3.14 3.34 -16.50
N THR A 304 -3.38 2.31 -15.71
CA THR A 304 -3.32 2.36 -14.25
C THR A 304 -1.92 2.56 -13.69
N PHE A 305 -0.88 2.32 -14.51
CA PHE A 305 0.52 2.46 -14.13
C PHE A 305 1.13 3.81 -14.54
N TYR A 306 0.38 4.71 -15.18
CA TYR A 306 0.92 6.01 -15.61
C TYR A 306 1.28 6.95 -14.46
N PHE A 307 0.76 6.72 -13.26
CA PHE A 307 1.21 7.47 -12.08
C PHE A 307 2.65 7.15 -11.65
N GLN A 308 3.18 6.01 -12.09
CA GLN A 308 4.57 5.60 -11.80
C GLN A 308 5.60 6.23 -12.74
N THR A 309 5.15 6.82 -13.83
CA THR A 309 6.01 7.33 -14.91
C THR A 309 6.08 8.84 -14.93
#